data_69d4205930f588ffde0de17fa1848329
#
_entry.id   69d4205930f588ffde0de17fa1848329
#
_cell.length_a   1.000
_cell.length_b   1.000
_cell.length_c   1.000
_cell.angle_alpha   90.00
_cell.angle_beta   90.00
_cell.angle_gamma   90.00
#
_symmetry.space_group_name_H-M   'P 1'
#
loop_
_entity.id
_entity.type
_entity.pdbx_description
1 polymer ?
#
loop_
_entity_poly.entity_id
_entity_poly.type
_entity_poly.pdbx_seq_one_letter_code
_entity_poly.pdbx_strand_id
1 'polypeptide(L)'
;MCIRDSQHPFDSDGNWLERTGNKIHMLTRDRVIRRDLLFKPGDKIDPQLIVRNKQLLRSRPYISDVDITLMPDSLDSTRVNMVICTRDSWTISVDGAIHGEGRTMVGLSDANIFGWGNTLKFNTNFSRKDFSYGGNIVEYEIPNVLGSFYTADFSAGRDFYNSELNMGLRKEFIRPTDYEIGLTYSDVKSKRYMIDLDTSLLIKVRNLDAWGGKSRYIRSINSSVYFTGRYSYARFSRRPLVAPNHNPALHDYDAMLFGAGLYREKFYSANMIYGFGTREYLATGYKAELVSGYSWGEFNDEMYLGMTYTTGGFRSVGYVMGSITLGSYIDLATGMWRHSAVDVDLKWFSNLFMFKRSRIRQFLAFNYTQGWNRGTGSDEIIRMTRINGLQALKEHVTGTNRMILNTETVFFTPYQPLGFRIALFGFADFGLIGYSPNIFKNDFFTSFGFGVRIKNERLIFNTIQIRLGLAFGKRGLVESEYVRVSNQTRIEQYRYRPTRPEIVGFK
;
A
#
# COMPACT_ATOMS: atom_id res chain seq x y z
N MET A 1 -28.55 -5.84 20.30
CA MET A 1 -27.48 -6.13 19.34
C MET A 1 -27.13 -7.59 19.46
N CYS A 2 -27.28 -8.34 18.39
CA CYS A 2 -26.88 -9.75 18.30
C CYS A 2 -25.77 -9.88 17.27
N ILE A 3 -24.67 -10.56 17.60
CA ILE A 3 -23.70 -11.01 16.61
C ILE A 3 -24.07 -12.46 16.34
N ARG A 4 -24.39 -12.78 15.08
CA ARG A 4 -24.45 -14.17 14.64
C ARG A 4 -23.02 -14.62 14.41
N ASP A 5 -22.71 -15.83 14.86
CA ASP A 5 -21.39 -16.42 14.72
C ASP A 5 -20.83 -16.25 13.30
N SER A 6 -19.54 -16.03 13.22
CA SER A 6 -18.82 -15.97 11.97
C SER A 6 -19.07 -17.25 11.17
N GLN A 7 -19.40 -17.13 9.88
CA GLN A 7 -19.62 -18.29 9.00
C GLN A 7 -18.28 -18.75 8.44
N HIS A 8 -18.16 -20.06 8.20
CA HIS A 8 -16.99 -20.62 7.52
C HIS A 8 -16.76 -19.99 6.15
N PRO A 9 -15.50 -19.93 5.69
CA PRO A 9 -15.13 -19.32 4.41
C PRO A 9 -15.76 -20.06 3.22
N PHE A 10 -15.96 -21.37 3.32
CA PHE A 10 -16.53 -22.19 2.25
C PHE A 10 -17.92 -22.71 2.63
N ASP A 11 -18.73 -23.00 1.61
CA ASP A 11 -20.07 -23.56 1.80
C ASP A 11 -19.98 -25.03 2.28
N SER A 12 -20.93 -25.46 3.11
CA SER A 12 -20.94 -26.83 3.68
C SER A 12 -21.03 -27.92 2.61
N ASP A 13 -21.67 -27.61 1.49
CA ASP A 13 -21.92 -28.52 0.36
C ASP A 13 -20.78 -28.44 -0.70
N GLY A 14 -19.68 -27.78 -0.36
CA GLY A 14 -18.52 -27.60 -1.22
C GLY A 14 -17.78 -28.91 -1.54
N ASN A 15 -16.79 -28.81 -2.43
CA ASN A 15 -15.91 -29.93 -2.79
C ASN A 15 -15.07 -30.41 -1.58
N TRP A 16 -14.37 -31.53 -1.73
CA TRP A 16 -13.59 -32.12 -0.63
C TRP A 16 -12.51 -31.17 -0.07
N LEU A 17 -11.90 -30.34 -0.92
CA LEU A 17 -10.92 -29.32 -0.51
C LEU A 17 -11.55 -28.25 0.38
N GLU A 18 -12.72 -27.76 0.00
CA GLU A 18 -13.48 -26.76 0.77
C GLU A 18 -13.93 -27.30 2.13
N ARG A 19 -14.41 -28.56 2.16
CA ARG A 19 -14.76 -29.24 3.42
C ARG A 19 -13.55 -29.45 4.33
N THR A 20 -12.41 -29.84 3.77
CA THR A 20 -11.16 -29.98 4.53
C THR A 20 -10.68 -28.64 5.04
N GLY A 21 -10.76 -27.61 4.19
CA GLY A 21 -10.46 -26.24 4.58
C GLY A 21 -11.30 -25.78 5.79
N ASN A 22 -12.60 -25.96 5.74
CA ASN A 22 -13.47 -25.59 6.87
C ASN A 22 -13.14 -26.32 8.18
N LYS A 23 -12.64 -27.56 8.11
CA LYS A 23 -12.23 -28.31 9.32
C LYS A 23 -10.95 -27.77 9.96
N ILE A 24 -10.03 -27.22 9.15
CA ILE A 24 -8.74 -26.68 9.62
C ILE A 24 -8.89 -25.22 10.02
N HIS A 25 -9.86 -24.51 9.41
CA HIS A 25 -10.07 -23.08 9.65
C HIS A 25 -10.64 -22.84 11.05
N MET A 26 -9.97 -21.96 11.80
CA MET A 26 -10.47 -21.47 13.09
C MET A 26 -11.33 -20.22 12.89
N LEU A 27 -12.62 -20.31 13.25
CA LEU A 27 -13.54 -19.18 13.15
C LEU A 27 -13.09 -18.00 14.02
N THR A 28 -13.31 -16.81 13.49
CA THR A 28 -13.08 -15.57 14.22
C THR A 28 -14.01 -15.50 15.44
N ARG A 29 -13.42 -15.32 16.60
CA ARG A 29 -14.19 -15.28 17.86
C ARG A 29 -15.04 -14.00 17.93
N ASP A 30 -16.26 -14.11 18.44
CA ASP A 30 -17.20 -12.98 18.65
C ASP A 30 -16.57 -11.76 19.30
N ARG A 31 -15.74 -11.98 20.32
CA ARG A 31 -15.04 -10.91 21.02
C ARG A 31 -14.13 -10.06 20.12
N VAL A 32 -13.58 -10.65 19.04
CA VAL A 32 -12.76 -9.96 18.07
C VAL A 32 -13.62 -9.03 17.22
N ILE A 33 -14.75 -9.53 16.73
CA ILE A 33 -15.72 -8.74 15.97
C ILE A 33 -16.27 -7.59 16.84
N ARG A 34 -16.65 -7.88 18.10
CA ARG A 34 -17.15 -6.86 19.03
C ARG A 34 -16.15 -5.73 19.29
N ARG A 35 -14.86 -6.06 19.42
CA ARG A 35 -13.78 -5.06 19.60
C ARG A 35 -13.61 -4.14 18.40
N ASP A 36 -13.94 -4.62 17.19
CA ASP A 36 -13.84 -3.83 15.96
C ASP A 36 -15.11 -2.99 15.67
N LEU A 37 -16.10 -2.98 16.56
CA LEU A 37 -17.28 -2.13 16.42
C LEU A 37 -17.00 -0.69 16.87
N LEU A 38 -17.44 0.26 16.04
CA LEU A 38 -17.33 1.70 16.31
C LEU A 38 -18.50 2.24 17.15
N PHE A 39 -19.45 1.41 17.49
CA PHE A 39 -20.65 1.73 18.28
C PHE A 39 -20.89 0.67 19.34
N LYS A 40 -21.66 1.03 20.35
CA LYS A 40 -22.03 0.18 21.49
C LYS A 40 -23.56 0.06 21.60
N PRO A 41 -24.08 -0.97 22.29
CA PRO A 41 -25.50 -1.01 22.65
C PRO A 41 -25.91 0.25 23.41
N GLY A 42 -27.02 0.87 23.00
CA GLY A 42 -27.50 2.13 23.56
C GLY A 42 -27.08 3.38 22.83
N ASP A 43 -26.14 3.31 21.89
CA ASP A 43 -25.78 4.45 21.05
C ASP A 43 -26.89 4.81 20.08
N LYS A 44 -26.99 6.10 19.74
CA LYS A 44 -27.86 6.57 18.66
C LYS A 44 -27.37 6.05 17.31
N ILE A 45 -28.33 5.66 16.45
CA ILE A 45 -28.01 5.16 15.11
C ILE A 45 -27.44 6.30 14.26
N ASP A 46 -26.24 6.05 13.74
CA ASP A 46 -25.59 6.88 12.73
C ASP A 46 -25.34 6.02 11.48
N PRO A 47 -26.08 6.24 10.37
CA PRO A 47 -25.91 5.47 9.14
C PRO A 47 -24.48 5.55 8.57
N GLN A 48 -23.80 6.69 8.72
CA GLN A 48 -22.44 6.84 8.25
C GLN A 48 -21.46 6.00 9.08
N LEU A 49 -21.68 5.92 10.38
CA LEU A 49 -20.88 5.08 11.29
C LEU A 49 -21.05 3.59 10.97
N ILE A 50 -22.26 3.16 10.62
CA ILE A 50 -22.54 1.78 10.19
C ILE A 50 -21.78 1.44 8.91
N VAL A 51 -21.84 2.30 7.89
CA VAL A 51 -21.10 2.10 6.63
C VAL A 51 -19.60 2.04 6.90
N ARG A 52 -19.08 2.93 7.72
CA ARG A 52 -17.68 2.98 8.12
C ARG A 52 -17.24 1.73 8.88
N ASN A 53 -18.11 1.20 9.74
CA ASN A 53 -17.83 -0.04 10.46
C ASN A 53 -17.87 -1.26 9.53
N LYS A 54 -18.79 -1.34 8.57
CA LYS A 54 -18.75 -2.37 7.51
C LYS A 54 -17.42 -2.38 6.78
N GLN A 55 -16.86 -1.19 6.46
CA GLN A 55 -15.57 -1.06 5.81
C GLN A 55 -14.42 -1.49 6.71
N LEU A 56 -14.43 -1.07 7.97
CA LEU A 56 -13.42 -1.46 8.95
C LEU A 56 -13.37 -2.98 9.11
N LEU A 57 -14.49 -3.64 9.28
CA LEU A 57 -14.56 -5.09 9.40
C LEU A 57 -14.09 -5.77 8.10
N ARG A 58 -14.52 -5.29 6.92
CA ARG A 58 -14.07 -5.84 5.63
C ARG A 58 -12.59 -5.56 5.31
N SER A 59 -11.97 -4.58 5.95
CA SER A 59 -10.53 -4.34 5.82
C SER A 59 -9.69 -5.36 6.60
N ARG A 60 -10.34 -6.16 7.47
CA ARG A 60 -9.65 -7.24 8.19
C ARG A 60 -9.38 -8.40 7.24
N PRO A 61 -8.15 -8.91 7.17
CA PRO A 61 -7.81 -9.97 6.22
C PRO A 61 -8.58 -11.27 6.47
N TYR A 62 -9.04 -11.51 7.68
CA TYR A 62 -9.79 -12.70 8.07
C TYR A 62 -11.30 -12.59 7.82
N ILE A 63 -11.83 -11.49 7.32
CA ILE A 63 -13.26 -11.30 7.04
C ILE A 63 -13.49 -11.10 5.54
N SER A 64 -14.23 -11.99 4.91
CA SER A 64 -14.59 -11.90 3.49
C SER A 64 -15.84 -11.08 3.23
N ASP A 65 -16.83 -11.15 4.13
CA ASP A 65 -18.06 -10.38 4.00
C ASP A 65 -18.65 -9.99 5.35
N VAL A 66 -19.38 -8.88 5.35
CA VAL A 66 -20.08 -8.34 6.52
C VAL A 66 -21.43 -7.82 6.10
N ASP A 67 -22.47 -8.26 6.77
CA ASP A 67 -23.77 -7.64 6.69
C ASP A 67 -24.23 -7.11 8.05
N ILE A 68 -24.81 -5.92 8.06
CA ILE A 68 -25.40 -5.29 9.25
C ILE A 68 -26.83 -4.93 8.92
N THR A 69 -27.76 -5.60 9.57
CA THR A 69 -29.19 -5.44 9.39
C THR A 69 -29.81 -4.78 10.62
N LEU A 70 -30.65 -3.79 10.39
CA LEU A 70 -31.42 -3.12 11.43
C LEU A 70 -32.85 -3.69 11.44
N MET A 71 -33.30 -4.18 12.60
CA MET A 71 -34.65 -4.69 12.80
C MET A 71 -35.35 -3.81 13.83
N PRO A 72 -36.54 -3.26 13.55
CA PRO A 72 -37.34 -2.55 14.57
C PRO A 72 -37.54 -3.45 15.78
N ASP A 73 -37.49 -2.86 16.96
CA ASP A 73 -37.91 -3.59 18.18
C ASP A 73 -39.42 -3.73 18.19
N SER A 74 -39.91 -4.92 18.49
CA SER A 74 -41.35 -5.22 18.51
C SER A 74 -42.10 -4.56 19.69
N LEU A 75 -41.38 -4.16 20.74
CA LEU A 75 -41.92 -3.61 21.96
C LEU A 75 -41.74 -2.11 22.09
N ASP A 76 -40.76 -1.54 21.41
CA ASP A 76 -40.41 -0.11 21.49
C ASP A 76 -39.98 0.42 20.12
N SER A 77 -40.88 1.18 19.48
CA SER A 77 -40.62 1.78 18.15
C SER A 77 -39.48 2.80 18.10
N THR A 78 -38.97 3.26 19.23
CA THR A 78 -37.82 4.15 19.33
C THR A 78 -36.49 3.40 19.34
N ARG A 79 -36.52 2.08 19.41
CA ARG A 79 -35.35 1.19 19.45
C ARG A 79 -35.27 0.31 18.21
N VAL A 80 -34.06 -0.04 17.88
CA VAL A 80 -33.77 -1.01 16.82
C VAL A 80 -32.80 -2.07 17.32
N ASN A 81 -33.04 -3.29 16.93
CA ASN A 81 -32.15 -4.40 17.13
C ASN A 81 -31.19 -4.46 15.93
N MET A 82 -29.90 -4.50 16.20
CA MET A 82 -28.87 -4.61 15.17
C MET A 82 -28.31 -6.02 15.14
N VAL A 83 -28.38 -6.65 13.97
CA VAL A 83 -27.82 -7.98 13.72
C VAL A 83 -26.60 -7.82 12.81
N ILE A 84 -25.45 -8.32 13.26
CA ILE A 84 -24.20 -8.29 12.53
C ILE A 84 -23.85 -9.72 12.14
N CYS A 85 -23.78 -9.99 10.84
CA CYS A 85 -23.36 -11.27 10.29
C CYS A 85 -22.01 -11.09 9.60
N THR A 86 -21.05 -11.94 9.94
CA THR A 86 -19.73 -11.95 9.28
C THR A 86 -19.49 -13.30 8.63
N ARG A 87 -18.73 -13.31 7.55
CA ARG A 87 -18.19 -14.52 6.93
C ARG A 87 -16.69 -14.41 6.94
N ASP A 88 -16.01 -15.45 7.43
CA ASP A 88 -14.56 -15.51 7.45
C ASP A 88 -13.98 -15.71 6.03
N SER A 89 -12.74 -15.28 5.86
CA SER A 89 -11.87 -15.69 4.77
C SER A 89 -11.05 -16.90 5.21
N TRP A 90 -10.59 -17.71 4.26
CA TRP A 90 -9.50 -18.65 4.53
C TRP A 90 -8.22 -17.88 4.88
N THR A 91 -7.66 -18.08 6.07
CA THR A 91 -6.62 -17.21 6.65
C THR A 91 -5.21 -17.73 6.51
N ILE A 92 -5.05 -19.01 6.19
CA ILE A 92 -3.73 -19.63 6.03
C ILE A 92 -3.25 -19.43 4.59
N SER A 93 -2.04 -18.92 4.40
CA SER A 93 -1.41 -18.81 3.09
C SER A 93 0.04 -19.29 3.10
N VAL A 94 0.47 -19.78 1.95
CA VAL A 94 1.86 -20.13 1.67
C VAL A 94 2.36 -19.15 0.62
N ASP A 95 3.44 -18.45 0.94
CA ASP A 95 4.09 -17.50 0.06
C ASP A 95 5.44 -18.07 -0.41
N GLY A 96 5.89 -17.64 -1.58
CA GLY A 96 7.19 -17.99 -2.09
C GLY A 96 7.76 -16.89 -2.96
N ALA A 97 9.05 -16.61 -2.82
CA ALA A 97 9.75 -15.66 -3.66
C ALA A 97 11.11 -16.21 -4.08
N ILE A 98 11.45 -15.97 -5.34
CA ILE A 98 12.76 -16.28 -5.91
C ILE A 98 13.49 -14.96 -6.10
N HIS A 99 14.61 -14.82 -5.41
CA HIS A 99 15.49 -13.67 -5.51
C HIS A 99 16.69 -13.96 -6.41
N GLY A 100 17.43 -12.94 -6.80
CA GLY A 100 18.67 -13.11 -7.53
C GLY A 100 19.70 -13.99 -6.80
N GLU A 101 20.71 -14.48 -7.50
CA GLU A 101 21.78 -15.33 -6.97
C GLU A 101 21.31 -16.73 -6.48
N GLY A 102 20.11 -17.16 -6.90
CA GLY A 102 19.57 -18.47 -6.53
C GLY A 102 18.95 -18.55 -5.15
N ARG A 103 18.71 -17.42 -4.49
CA ARG A 103 18.05 -17.36 -3.18
C ARG A 103 16.55 -17.56 -3.32
N THR A 104 15.98 -18.28 -2.37
CA THR A 104 14.54 -18.55 -2.32
C THR A 104 14.03 -18.30 -0.91
N MET A 105 12.85 -17.70 -0.81
CA MET A 105 12.09 -17.57 0.41
C MET A 105 10.83 -18.40 0.31
N VAL A 106 10.51 -19.13 1.36
CA VAL A 106 9.21 -19.78 1.56
C VAL A 106 8.62 -19.25 2.86
N GLY A 107 7.37 -18.79 2.77
CA GLY A 107 6.62 -18.24 3.88
C GLY A 107 5.36 -19.05 4.18
N LEU A 108 5.02 -19.13 5.45
CA LEU A 108 3.74 -19.60 5.95
C LEU A 108 3.13 -18.50 6.79
N SER A 109 1.87 -18.16 6.55
CA SER A 109 1.17 -17.16 7.34
C SER A 109 -0.25 -17.60 7.69
N ASP A 110 -0.70 -17.17 8.88
CA ASP A 110 -2.10 -17.23 9.28
C ASP A 110 -2.53 -15.83 9.76
N ALA A 111 -3.54 -15.28 9.11
CA ALA A 111 -4.06 -13.94 9.44
C ALA A 111 -5.10 -13.94 10.57
N ASN A 112 -5.41 -15.10 11.13
CA ASN A 112 -6.39 -15.24 12.22
C ASN A 112 -5.96 -16.32 13.23
N ILE A 113 -4.72 -16.29 13.64
CA ILE A 113 -4.18 -17.34 14.52
C ILE A 113 -5.08 -17.54 15.75
N PHE A 114 -5.48 -18.79 15.98
CA PHE A 114 -6.40 -19.19 17.06
C PHE A 114 -7.76 -18.46 17.09
N GLY A 115 -8.20 -17.85 15.97
CA GLY A 115 -9.42 -17.06 15.91
C GLY A 115 -9.34 -15.71 16.66
N TRP A 116 -8.13 -15.23 16.92
CA TRP A 116 -7.88 -13.98 17.68
C TRP A 116 -7.84 -12.73 16.80
N GLY A 117 -7.89 -12.89 15.47
CA GLY A 117 -7.76 -11.79 14.53
C GLY A 117 -6.34 -11.23 14.44
N ASN A 118 -5.33 -11.98 14.89
CA ASN A 118 -3.92 -11.60 14.81
C ASN A 118 -3.26 -12.34 13.66
N THR A 119 -2.30 -11.68 13.02
CA THR A 119 -1.52 -12.28 11.93
C THR A 119 -0.17 -12.77 12.46
N LEU A 120 0.18 -14.01 12.14
CA LEU A 120 1.52 -14.55 12.32
C LEU A 120 2.06 -14.98 10.96
N LYS A 121 3.28 -14.56 10.63
CA LYS A 121 3.96 -14.96 9.41
C LYS A 121 5.36 -15.44 9.74
N PHE A 122 5.74 -16.55 9.15
CA PHE A 122 7.04 -17.17 9.28
C PHE A 122 7.65 -17.34 7.88
N ASN A 123 8.78 -16.71 7.64
CA ASN A 123 9.53 -16.83 6.39
C ASN A 123 10.85 -17.56 6.65
N THR A 124 11.17 -18.54 5.81
CA THR A 124 12.47 -19.19 5.79
C THR A 124 13.17 -18.93 4.47
N ASN A 125 14.47 -18.71 4.54
CA ASN A 125 15.30 -18.36 3.39
C ASN A 125 16.38 -19.43 3.17
N PHE A 126 16.59 -19.85 1.92
CA PHE A 126 17.60 -20.82 1.54
C PHE A 126 18.15 -20.54 0.13
N SER A 127 19.35 -21.03 -0.13
CA SER A 127 19.97 -21.00 -1.46
C SER A 127 19.54 -22.24 -2.26
N ARG A 128 19.10 -22.05 -3.50
CA ARG A 128 18.79 -23.16 -4.40
C ARG A 128 20.03 -23.87 -4.95
N LYS A 129 21.21 -23.24 -4.89
CA LYS A 129 22.44 -23.79 -5.47
C LYS A 129 23.00 -24.92 -4.62
N ASP A 130 22.94 -24.76 -3.31
CA ASP A 130 23.59 -25.64 -2.34
C ASP A 130 22.68 -25.98 -1.14
N PHE A 131 21.40 -25.56 -1.20
CA PHE A 131 20.41 -25.69 -0.11
C PHE A 131 20.89 -25.13 1.24
N SER A 132 21.88 -24.24 1.24
CA SER A 132 22.33 -23.59 2.46
C SER A 132 21.23 -22.75 3.07
N TYR A 133 21.12 -22.82 4.40
CA TYR A 133 20.14 -22.09 5.18
C TYR A 133 20.53 -20.63 5.32
N GLY A 134 19.65 -19.72 4.92
CA GLY A 134 19.87 -18.27 4.97
C GLY A 134 19.36 -17.60 6.22
N GLY A 135 18.37 -18.18 6.88
CA GLY A 135 17.76 -17.60 8.10
C GLY A 135 16.24 -17.55 8.04
N ASN A 136 15.66 -17.13 9.16
CA ASN A 136 14.22 -16.95 9.32
C ASN A 136 13.87 -15.52 9.68
N ILE A 137 12.66 -15.09 9.28
CA ILE A 137 12.02 -13.85 9.69
C ILE A 137 10.63 -14.20 10.22
N VAL A 138 10.30 -13.69 11.40
CA VAL A 138 8.98 -13.82 12.04
C VAL A 138 8.33 -12.45 12.09
N GLU A 139 7.08 -12.36 11.64
CA GLU A 139 6.26 -11.16 11.70
C GLU A 139 4.99 -11.46 12.49
N TYR A 140 4.63 -10.59 13.43
CA TYR A 140 3.41 -10.71 14.22
C TYR A 140 2.68 -9.38 14.29
N GLU A 141 1.39 -9.37 13.95
CA GLU A 141 0.55 -8.17 13.98
C GLU A 141 -0.73 -8.41 14.78
N ILE A 142 -1.05 -7.45 15.65
CA ILE A 142 -2.30 -7.36 16.40
C ILE A 142 -3.05 -6.12 15.90
N PRO A 143 -4.05 -6.24 15.04
CA PRO A 143 -4.68 -5.09 14.38
C PRO A 143 -5.60 -4.25 15.27
N ASN A 144 -5.97 -4.74 16.46
CA ASN A 144 -6.78 -4.01 17.44
C ASN A 144 -6.48 -4.51 18.85
N VAL A 145 -5.47 -3.91 19.47
CA VAL A 145 -5.04 -4.27 20.83
C VAL A 145 -6.17 -3.98 21.82
N LEU A 146 -6.76 -5.03 22.38
CA LEU A 146 -7.81 -4.96 23.41
C LEU A 146 -9.04 -4.08 23.06
N GLY A 147 -9.32 -3.82 21.78
CA GLY A 147 -10.43 -2.96 21.36
C GLY A 147 -10.12 -1.46 21.39
N SER A 148 -8.86 -1.08 21.55
CA SER A 148 -8.40 0.31 21.58
C SER A 148 -8.19 0.93 20.20
N PHE A 149 -8.30 0.13 19.13
CA PHE A 149 -7.95 0.47 17.75
C PHE A 149 -6.47 0.78 17.52
N TYR A 150 -5.61 0.43 18.47
CA TYR A 150 -4.17 0.43 18.23
C TYR A 150 -3.78 -0.86 17.52
N THR A 151 -2.96 -0.72 16.48
CA THR A 151 -2.27 -1.85 15.85
C THR A 151 -0.88 -1.96 16.43
N ALA A 152 -0.51 -3.14 16.92
CA ALA A 152 0.85 -3.45 17.33
C ALA A 152 1.45 -4.41 16.31
N ASP A 153 2.68 -4.14 15.87
CA ASP A 153 3.42 -4.98 14.94
C ASP A 153 4.85 -5.23 15.45
N PHE A 154 5.30 -6.43 15.20
CA PHE A 154 6.63 -6.89 15.53
C PHE A 154 7.18 -7.73 14.37
N SER A 155 8.43 -7.47 13.98
CA SER A 155 9.15 -8.28 13.01
C SER A 155 10.58 -8.46 13.46
N ALA A 156 11.07 -9.69 13.47
CA ALA A 156 12.47 -9.97 13.80
C ALA A 156 12.99 -11.16 12.99
N GLY A 157 14.24 -11.07 12.59
CA GLY A 157 14.89 -12.18 11.92
C GLY A 157 16.10 -11.79 11.10
N ARG A 158 16.53 -12.75 10.31
CA ARG A 158 17.63 -12.56 9.36
C ARG A 158 17.44 -13.42 8.12
N ASP A 159 18.01 -12.97 7.04
CA ASP A 159 18.33 -13.76 5.86
C ASP A 159 19.84 -13.70 5.59
N PHE A 160 20.32 -14.22 4.46
CA PHE A 160 21.74 -14.31 4.13
C PHE A 160 22.57 -13.04 4.42
N TYR A 161 22.01 -11.86 4.17
CA TYR A 161 22.73 -10.58 4.29
C TYR A 161 21.95 -9.56 5.12
N ASN A 162 20.67 -9.76 5.28
CA ASN A 162 19.80 -8.83 5.98
C ASN A 162 19.51 -9.34 7.39
N SER A 163 19.34 -8.45 8.31
CA SER A 163 18.73 -8.70 9.61
C SER A 163 17.85 -7.53 9.97
N GLU A 164 16.74 -7.83 10.63
CA GLU A 164 15.78 -6.82 11.02
C GLU A 164 15.22 -7.07 12.40
N LEU A 165 14.98 -5.98 13.08
CA LEU A 165 14.14 -5.89 14.26
C LEU A 165 13.26 -4.67 14.07
N ASN A 166 11.96 -4.88 13.94
CA ASN A 166 10.98 -3.81 13.81
C ASN A 166 9.93 -3.96 14.90
N MET A 167 9.54 -2.86 15.50
CA MET A 167 8.47 -2.77 16.49
C MET A 167 7.62 -1.54 16.18
N GLY A 168 6.31 -1.69 16.21
CA GLY A 168 5.39 -0.62 15.94
C GLY A 168 4.16 -0.66 16.84
N LEU A 169 3.69 0.52 17.20
CA LEU A 169 2.38 0.72 17.83
C LEU A 169 1.76 1.95 17.18
N ARG A 170 0.61 1.79 16.52
CA ARG A 170 -0.04 2.89 15.81
C ARG A 170 -1.55 2.84 15.91
N LYS A 171 -2.18 4.00 15.94
CA LYS A 171 -3.62 4.19 15.77
C LYS A 171 -3.83 5.23 14.68
N GLU A 172 -4.56 4.86 13.66
CA GLU A 172 -4.93 5.75 12.54
C GLU A 172 -6.23 6.53 12.86
N PHE A 173 -6.47 7.60 12.11
CA PHE A 173 -7.77 8.27 12.12
C PHE A 173 -8.87 7.34 11.63
N ILE A 174 -9.80 6.96 12.50
CA ILE A 174 -10.93 6.09 12.17
C ILE A 174 -12.20 6.89 11.92
N ARG A 175 -12.40 7.98 12.69
CA ARG A 175 -13.55 8.87 12.61
C ARG A 175 -13.13 10.26 12.11
N PRO A 176 -14.06 11.06 11.55
CA PRO A 176 -13.75 12.43 11.11
C PRO A 176 -13.28 13.35 12.23
N THR A 177 -13.73 13.12 13.46
CA THR A 177 -13.23 13.78 14.67
C THR A 177 -12.56 12.71 15.51
N ASP A 178 -11.26 12.61 15.41
CA ASP A 178 -10.45 11.57 16.04
C ASP A 178 -9.00 12.04 16.20
N TYR A 179 -8.16 11.17 16.73
CA TYR A 179 -6.72 11.36 16.80
C TYR A 179 -5.97 10.17 16.21
N GLU A 180 -4.80 10.43 15.71
CA GLU A 180 -3.81 9.40 15.40
C GLU A 180 -2.62 9.53 16.34
N ILE A 181 -1.92 8.44 16.54
CA ILE A 181 -0.64 8.39 17.22
C ILE A 181 0.11 7.14 16.76
N GLY A 182 1.41 7.25 16.66
CA GLY A 182 2.24 6.09 16.34
C GLY A 182 3.66 6.26 16.82
N LEU A 183 4.27 5.12 17.06
CA LEU A 183 5.68 4.97 17.41
C LEU A 183 6.19 3.72 16.70
N THR A 184 7.28 3.86 15.95
CA THR A 184 7.97 2.72 15.35
C THR A 184 9.46 2.80 15.61
N TYR A 185 10.05 1.67 15.88
CA TYR A 185 11.49 1.49 16.00
C TYR A 185 11.95 0.41 15.03
N SER A 186 13.07 0.63 14.35
CA SER A 186 13.71 -0.38 13.53
C SER A 186 15.22 -0.38 13.66
N ASP A 187 15.82 -1.58 13.74
CA ASP A 187 17.28 -1.83 13.58
C ASP A 187 17.43 -2.78 12.40
N VAL A 188 17.84 -2.24 11.27
CA VAL A 188 17.89 -2.96 10.00
C VAL A 188 19.30 -2.98 9.46
N LYS A 189 19.75 -4.17 9.07
CA LYS A 189 20.96 -4.40 8.29
C LYS A 189 20.52 -4.98 6.94
N SER A 190 20.86 -4.32 5.85
CA SER A 190 20.45 -4.76 4.51
C SER A 190 21.54 -4.52 3.47
N LYS A 191 21.60 -5.42 2.49
CA LYS A 191 22.44 -5.26 1.31
C LYS A 191 21.69 -4.36 0.32
N ARG A 192 22.23 -3.16 0.04
CA ARG A 192 21.66 -2.18 -0.88
C ARG A 192 22.59 -1.96 -2.07
N TYR A 193 22.02 -2.03 -3.27
CA TYR A 193 22.76 -1.70 -4.49
C TYR A 193 22.95 -0.19 -4.61
N MET A 194 24.20 0.24 -4.72
CA MET A 194 24.60 1.62 -4.88
C MET A 194 24.93 1.86 -6.35
N ILE A 195 24.16 2.72 -7.02
CA ILE A 195 24.29 2.96 -8.47
C ILE A 195 25.60 3.66 -8.80
N ASP A 196 25.98 4.62 -7.97
CA ASP A 196 27.20 5.41 -8.11
C ASP A 196 28.48 4.57 -8.02
N LEU A 197 28.42 3.43 -7.33
CA LEU A 197 29.54 2.50 -7.13
C LEU A 197 29.40 1.20 -7.93
N ASP A 198 28.30 1.03 -8.68
CA ASP A 198 27.93 -0.21 -9.40
C ASP A 198 28.11 -1.49 -8.55
N THR A 199 27.82 -1.40 -7.26
CA THR A 199 28.01 -2.50 -6.32
C THR A 199 26.97 -2.52 -5.22
N SER A 200 26.84 -3.65 -4.55
CA SER A 200 25.97 -3.78 -3.40
C SER A 200 26.74 -3.69 -2.09
N LEU A 201 26.41 -2.72 -1.26
CA LEU A 201 27.01 -2.50 0.04
C LEU A 201 26.05 -2.87 1.16
N LEU A 202 26.63 -3.25 2.30
CA LEU A 202 25.90 -3.57 3.50
C LEU A 202 25.69 -2.31 4.33
N ILE A 203 24.43 -1.92 4.51
CA ILE A 203 24.03 -0.75 5.28
C ILE A 203 23.38 -1.24 6.57
N LYS A 204 23.75 -0.63 7.70
CA LYS A 204 23.07 -0.85 8.99
C LYS A 204 22.57 0.48 9.53
N VAL A 205 21.27 0.55 9.80
CA VAL A 205 20.59 1.76 10.25
C VAL A 205 19.62 1.45 11.39
N ARG A 206 19.56 2.35 12.36
CA ARG A 206 18.52 2.41 13.39
C ARG A 206 17.64 3.61 13.15
N ASN A 207 16.34 3.39 13.14
CA ASN A 207 15.35 4.44 12.97
C ASN A 207 14.37 4.44 14.15
N LEU A 208 13.96 5.63 14.55
CA LEU A 208 12.78 5.87 15.37
C LEU A 208 11.88 6.83 14.62
N ASP A 209 10.59 6.60 14.69
CA ASP A 209 9.58 7.45 14.10
C ASP A 209 8.39 7.53 15.05
N ALA A 210 8.11 8.72 15.57
CA ALA A 210 7.02 9.00 16.50
C ALA A 210 6.14 10.11 15.88
N TRP A 211 4.84 9.92 15.85
CA TRP A 211 3.92 10.91 15.31
C TRP A 211 2.61 10.96 16.07
N GLY A 212 1.91 12.07 15.93
CA GLY A 212 0.58 12.24 16.47
C GLY A 212 -0.17 13.33 15.73
N GLY A 213 -1.49 13.25 15.76
CA GLY A 213 -2.34 14.21 15.10
C GLY A 213 -3.77 14.21 15.62
N LYS A 214 -4.50 15.29 15.32
CA LYS A 214 -5.90 15.44 15.68
C LYS A 214 -6.67 16.02 14.52
N SER A 215 -7.87 15.48 14.28
CA SER A 215 -8.80 16.00 13.29
C SER A 215 -10.11 16.45 13.93
N ARG A 216 -10.75 17.44 13.29
CA ARG A 216 -12.06 17.96 13.68
C ARG A 216 -12.93 18.18 12.47
N TYR A 217 -14.12 17.62 12.48
CA TYR A 217 -15.10 17.83 11.43
C TYR A 217 -15.76 19.21 11.56
N ILE A 218 -15.80 19.97 10.48
CA ILE A 218 -16.42 21.31 10.38
C ILE A 218 -17.61 21.22 9.45
N ARG A 219 -18.81 21.37 10.02
CA ARG A 219 -20.09 21.23 9.29
C ARG A 219 -20.24 22.25 8.16
N SER A 220 -19.83 23.51 8.37
CA SER A 220 -20.01 24.60 7.40
C SER A 220 -19.33 24.32 6.05
N ILE A 221 -18.16 23.66 6.07
CA ILE A 221 -17.40 23.31 4.86
C ILE A 221 -17.56 21.82 4.48
N ASN A 222 -18.31 21.04 5.28
CA ASN A 222 -18.51 19.61 5.10
C ASN A 222 -17.18 18.84 4.93
N SER A 223 -16.18 19.18 5.74
CA SER A 223 -14.82 18.64 5.67
C SER A 223 -14.18 18.63 7.05
N SER A 224 -13.13 17.84 7.20
CA SER A 224 -12.33 17.82 8.42
C SER A 224 -11.05 18.62 8.26
N VAL A 225 -10.72 19.40 9.25
CA VAL A 225 -9.41 20.04 9.42
C VAL A 225 -8.58 19.17 10.32
N TYR A 226 -7.28 19.08 10.07
CA TYR A 226 -6.36 18.31 10.89
C TYR A 226 -5.00 18.98 11.05
N PHE A 227 -4.33 18.61 12.15
CA PHE A 227 -2.95 18.96 12.44
C PHE A 227 -2.23 17.70 12.87
N THR A 228 -1.02 17.50 12.36
CA THR A 228 -0.16 16.35 12.65
C THR A 228 1.25 16.82 12.95
N GLY A 229 1.96 16.07 13.78
CA GLY A 229 3.37 16.28 14.07
C GLY A 229 4.11 14.95 14.01
N ARG A 230 5.37 14.97 13.62
CA ARG A 230 6.24 13.80 13.52
C ARG A 230 7.65 14.16 13.95
N TYR A 231 8.23 13.31 14.78
CA TYR A 231 9.65 13.28 15.04
C TYR A 231 10.23 11.98 14.47
N SER A 232 11.34 12.08 13.77
CA SER A 232 12.05 10.90 13.26
C SER A 232 13.54 11.09 13.37
N TYR A 233 14.27 9.99 13.63
CA TYR A 233 15.71 9.99 13.50
C TYR A 233 16.20 8.76 12.72
N ALA A 234 17.37 8.88 12.09
CA ALA A 234 18.13 7.78 11.53
C ALA A 234 19.59 7.87 11.98
N ARG A 235 20.17 6.72 12.35
CA ARG A 235 21.59 6.58 12.73
C ARG A 235 22.18 5.40 12.02
N PHE A 236 23.18 5.68 11.19
CA PHE A 236 23.88 4.69 10.36
C PHE A 236 25.13 4.20 11.06
N SER A 237 25.16 2.95 11.49
CA SER A 237 26.36 2.33 12.05
C SER A 237 27.25 1.65 11.02
N ARG A 238 26.74 1.41 9.81
CA ARG A 238 27.48 0.92 8.66
C ARG A 238 26.87 1.48 7.38
N ARG A 239 27.66 2.16 6.58
CA ARG A 239 27.27 2.81 5.31
C ARG A 239 28.51 3.08 4.45
N PRO A 240 28.34 3.38 3.14
CA PRO A 240 29.43 3.92 2.30
C PRO A 240 29.87 5.31 2.77
N LEU A 241 30.91 5.83 2.13
CA LEU A 241 31.34 7.20 2.34
C LEU A 241 30.20 8.17 2.02
N VAL A 242 29.99 9.14 2.89
CA VAL A 242 29.02 10.23 2.73
C VAL A 242 29.73 11.59 2.76
N ALA A 243 29.11 12.57 2.13
CA ALA A 243 29.58 13.96 2.12
C ALA A 243 28.38 14.90 2.00
N PRO A 244 28.49 16.21 2.25
CA PRO A 244 27.36 17.14 2.26
C PRO A 244 26.41 17.06 1.05
N ASN A 245 26.94 16.76 -0.14
CA ASN A 245 26.16 16.62 -1.37
C ASN A 245 26.19 15.20 -1.96
N HIS A 246 26.66 14.21 -1.19
CA HIS A 246 26.78 12.83 -1.64
C HIS A 246 26.12 11.87 -0.69
N ASN A 247 25.21 11.03 -1.22
CA ASN A 247 24.38 10.06 -0.47
C ASN A 247 23.60 10.69 0.71
N PRO A 248 22.84 11.78 0.51
CA PRO A 248 22.15 12.48 1.60
C PRO A 248 21.14 11.59 2.34
N ALA A 249 20.53 10.63 1.69
CA ALA A 249 19.61 9.68 2.34
C ALA A 249 20.30 8.67 3.28
N LEU A 250 21.65 8.68 3.32
CA LEU A 250 22.45 7.89 4.24
C LEU A 250 23.11 8.75 5.33
N HIS A 251 22.77 10.02 5.42
CA HIS A 251 23.22 10.90 6.51
C HIS A 251 22.47 10.58 7.81
N ASP A 252 23.16 10.72 8.91
CA ASP A 252 22.52 10.75 10.22
C ASP A 252 21.68 12.02 10.37
N TYR A 253 20.45 11.89 10.85
CA TYR A 253 19.59 13.05 11.05
C TYR A 253 18.60 12.86 12.20
N ASP A 254 18.13 13.96 12.73
CA ASP A 254 16.90 14.14 13.48
C ASP A 254 15.99 15.09 12.72
N ALA A 255 14.69 14.82 12.66
CA ALA A 255 13.76 15.71 11.97
C ALA A 255 12.45 15.84 12.72
N MET A 256 11.90 17.06 12.74
CA MET A 256 10.55 17.37 13.16
C MET A 256 9.76 17.91 11.98
N LEU A 257 8.62 17.28 11.69
CA LEU A 257 7.68 17.72 10.66
C LEU A 257 6.34 18.06 11.29
N PHE A 258 5.69 19.09 10.76
CA PHE A 258 4.34 19.51 11.13
C PHE A 258 3.48 19.56 9.87
N GLY A 259 2.32 18.93 9.91
CA GLY A 259 1.35 18.91 8.84
C GLY A 259 0.06 19.61 9.27
N ALA A 260 -0.52 20.38 8.37
CA ALA A 260 -1.84 20.98 8.53
C ALA A 260 -2.63 20.84 7.24
N GLY A 261 -3.91 20.49 7.33
CA GLY A 261 -4.67 20.29 6.11
C GLY A 261 -6.17 20.10 6.29
N LEU A 262 -6.78 19.90 5.15
CA LEU A 262 -8.22 19.67 4.99
C LEU A 262 -8.42 18.33 4.27
N TYR A 263 -9.40 17.56 4.70
CA TYR A 263 -9.80 16.37 3.95
C TYR A 263 -11.30 16.12 4.04
N ARG A 264 -11.78 15.41 3.03
CA ARG A 264 -13.12 14.85 2.96
C ARG A 264 -13.05 13.50 2.31
N GLU A 265 -13.58 12.48 2.97
CA GLU A 265 -13.58 11.12 2.48
C GLU A 265 -14.99 10.54 2.54
N LYS A 266 -15.44 10.01 1.43
CA LYS A 266 -16.67 9.21 1.29
C LYS A 266 -16.33 7.91 0.58
N PHE A 267 -17.20 6.93 0.66
CA PHE A 267 -16.97 5.65 0.02
C PHE A 267 -18.15 5.28 -0.88
N TYR A 268 -17.82 4.75 -2.05
CA TYR A 268 -18.76 4.22 -3.00
C TYR A 268 -18.50 2.73 -3.22
N SER A 269 -19.57 1.96 -3.31
CA SER A 269 -19.50 0.55 -3.66
C SER A 269 -19.36 0.40 -5.16
N ALA A 270 -18.39 -0.39 -5.57
CA ALA A 270 -18.13 -0.74 -6.96
C ALA A 270 -17.73 -2.21 -7.06
N ASN A 271 -17.59 -2.74 -8.28
CA ASN A 271 -17.23 -4.14 -8.52
C ASN A 271 -16.19 -4.22 -9.63
N MET A 272 -15.38 -5.29 -9.64
CA MET A 272 -14.43 -5.61 -10.72
C MET A 272 -13.43 -4.49 -11.01
N ILE A 273 -12.77 -4.01 -9.94
CA ILE A 273 -11.67 -3.06 -10.03
C ILE A 273 -10.38 -3.80 -9.69
N TYR A 274 -10.25 -4.29 -8.47
CA TYR A 274 -9.14 -5.10 -7.98
C TYR A 274 -9.55 -6.57 -7.81
N GLY A 275 -10.81 -6.81 -7.45
CA GLY A 275 -11.45 -8.11 -7.32
C GLY A 275 -12.24 -8.53 -8.57
N PHE A 276 -12.81 -9.72 -8.53
CA PHE A 276 -13.49 -10.34 -9.66
C PHE A 276 -15.01 -10.44 -9.48
N GLY A 277 -15.59 -9.69 -8.55
CA GLY A 277 -17.05 -9.67 -8.35
C GLY A 277 -17.51 -9.47 -6.91
N THR A 278 -16.62 -9.44 -5.94
CA THR A 278 -16.92 -8.93 -4.60
C THR A 278 -17.15 -7.43 -4.65
N ARG A 279 -17.94 -6.93 -3.69
CA ARG A 279 -18.13 -5.48 -3.53
C ARG A 279 -16.84 -4.85 -3.01
N GLU A 280 -16.37 -3.86 -3.74
CA GLU A 280 -15.21 -3.04 -3.38
C GLU A 280 -15.67 -1.65 -3.00
N TYR A 281 -15.06 -1.07 -1.97
CA TYR A 281 -15.37 0.29 -1.53
C TYR A 281 -14.25 1.23 -1.95
N LEU A 282 -14.57 2.13 -2.87
CA LEU A 282 -13.65 3.14 -3.36
C LEU A 282 -13.79 4.43 -2.55
N ALA A 283 -12.69 4.95 -2.06
CA ALA A 283 -12.65 6.26 -1.43
C ALA A 283 -12.84 7.36 -2.47
N THR A 284 -13.67 8.33 -2.18
CA THR A 284 -13.85 9.53 -2.99
C THR A 284 -13.74 10.77 -2.10
N GLY A 285 -13.24 11.85 -2.64
CA GLY A 285 -13.07 13.09 -1.90
C GLY A 285 -11.79 13.82 -2.25
N TYR A 286 -11.20 14.46 -1.26
CA TYR A 286 -9.95 15.19 -1.43
C TYR A 286 -9.17 15.30 -0.10
N LYS A 287 -7.88 15.54 -0.23
CA LYS A 287 -6.96 15.94 0.83
C LYS A 287 -6.08 17.08 0.30
N ALA A 288 -5.99 18.16 1.04
CA ALA A 288 -5.02 19.22 0.83
C ALA A 288 -4.18 19.36 2.10
N GLU A 289 -2.87 19.29 1.99
CA GLU A 289 -1.95 19.26 3.10
C GLU A 289 -0.75 20.17 2.84
N LEU A 290 -0.38 20.94 3.84
CA LEU A 290 0.89 21.66 3.91
C LEU A 290 1.75 21.01 4.97
N VAL A 291 3.02 20.76 4.64
CA VAL A 291 4.01 20.20 5.56
C VAL A 291 5.17 21.17 5.67
N SER A 292 5.57 21.45 6.90
CA SER A 292 6.76 22.24 7.22
C SER A 292 7.54 21.51 8.29
N GLY A 293 8.85 21.68 8.31
CA GLY A 293 9.65 21.03 9.34
C GLY A 293 11.09 21.47 9.35
N TYR A 294 11.82 20.92 10.30
CA TYR A 294 13.23 21.18 10.50
C TYR A 294 13.98 19.84 10.64
N SER A 295 15.13 19.77 10.01
CA SER A 295 16.01 18.62 10.07
C SER A 295 17.39 19.05 10.57
N TRP A 296 17.82 18.44 11.66
CA TRP A 296 19.22 18.53 12.15
C TRP A 296 20.00 17.41 11.48
N GLY A 297 20.74 17.76 10.46
CA GLY A 297 21.51 16.80 9.69
C GLY A 297 22.96 16.67 10.16
N GLU A 298 23.61 15.61 9.73
CA GLU A 298 25.03 15.36 10.01
C GLU A 298 25.94 16.46 9.42
N PHE A 299 25.57 17.05 8.31
CA PHE A 299 26.35 18.05 7.58
C PHE A 299 25.66 19.41 7.51
N ASN A 300 24.35 19.42 7.37
CA ASN A 300 23.57 20.63 7.16
C ASN A 300 22.28 20.58 7.95
N ASP A 301 21.90 21.73 8.50
CA ASP A 301 20.57 21.94 9.05
C ASP A 301 19.65 22.49 7.96
N GLU A 302 18.48 21.90 7.81
CA GLU A 302 17.60 22.20 6.71
C GLU A 302 16.14 22.42 7.19
N MET A 303 15.45 23.37 6.58
CA MET A 303 14.01 23.53 6.73
C MET A 303 13.28 22.90 5.56
N TYR A 304 12.30 22.06 5.83
CA TYR A 304 11.45 21.46 4.81
C TYR A 304 10.16 22.24 4.61
N LEU A 305 9.75 22.41 3.36
CA LEU A 305 8.43 22.92 2.95
C LEU A 305 7.86 22.01 1.88
N GLY A 306 6.61 21.60 2.07
CA GLY A 306 5.91 20.74 1.11
C GLY A 306 4.41 20.98 1.07
N MET A 307 3.81 20.63 -0.06
CA MET A 307 2.37 20.71 -0.28
C MET A 307 1.91 19.46 -1.04
N THR A 308 0.80 18.88 -0.62
CA THR A 308 0.15 17.77 -1.31
C THR A 308 -1.32 18.07 -1.53
N TYR A 309 -1.79 17.87 -2.75
CA TYR A 309 -3.22 17.87 -3.07
C TYR A 309 -3.59 16.55 -3.74
N THR A 310 -4.55 15.85 -3.17
CA THR A 310 -5.05 14.56 -3.70
C THR A 310 -6.56 14.66 -3.83
N THR A 311 -7.11 14.19 -4.94
CA THR A 311 -8.56 14.16 -5.18
C THR A 311 -8.98 12.95 -5.99
N GLY A 312 -10.24 12.53 -5.85
CA GLY A 312 -10.79 11.48 -6.69
C GLY A 312 -12.28 11.28 -6.51
N GLY A 313 -12.89 10.72 -7.55
CA GLY A 313 -14.32 10.46 -7.55
C GLY A 313 -14.84 9.91 -8.87
N PHE A 314 -16.06 9.42 -8.86
CA PHE A 314 -16.77 8.98 -10.05
C PHE A 314 -17.18 10.16 -10.92
N ARG A 315 -17.03 9.98 -12.22
CA ARG A 315 -17.48 10.85 -13.31
C ARG A 315 -18.27 10.03 -14.31
N SER A 316 -18.87 10.68 -15.31
CA SER A 316 -19.59 9.99 -16.41
C SER A 316 -18.72 8.97 -17.15
N VAL A 317 -17.42 9.24 -17.29
CA VAL A 317 -16.43 8.38 -17.96
C VAL A 317 -15.80 7.31 -17.08
N GLY A 318 -16.18 7.21 -15.81
CA GLY A 318 -15.61 6.27 -14.85
C GLY A 318 -15.06 6.96 -13.60
N TYR A 319 -14.07 6.36 -12.97
CA TYR A 319 -13.45 6.88 -11.77
C TYR A 319 -12.11 7.55 -12.11
N VAL A 320 -11.93 8.78 -11.65
CA VAL A 320 -10.70 9.57 -11.81
C VAL A 320 -10.13 9.87 -10.43
N MET A 321 -8.83 9.71 -10.28
CA MET A 321 -8.10 10.12 -9.08
C MET A 321 -6.75 10.73 -9.46
N GLY A 322 -6.30 11.71 -8.69
CA GLY A 322 -5.04 12.38 -8.94
C GLY A 322 -4.42 12.94 -7.66
N SER A 323 -3.10 13.05 -7.70
CA SER A 323 -2.30 13.66 -6.66
C SER A 323 -1.23 14.55 -7.28
N ILE A 324 -0.97 15.67 -6.67
CA ILE A 324 0.20 16.51 -6.91
C ILE A 324 0.89 16.75 -5.58
N THR A 325 2.19 16.50 -5.54
CA THR A 325 3.02 16.76 -4.38
C THR A 325 4.23 17.59 -4.80
N LEU A 326 4.49 18.64 -4.05
CA LEU A 326 5.62 19.54 -4.22
C LEU A 326 6.37 19.58 -2.91
N GLY A 327 7.69 19.59 -2.94
CA GLY A 327 8.48 19.74 -1.72
C GLY A 327 9.93 20.10 -1.98
N SER A 328 10.53 20.75 -1.01
CA SER A 328 11.92 21.14 -1.07
C SER A 328 12.48 21.38 0.33
N TYR A 329 13.76 21.20 0.47
CA TYR A 329 14.53 21.66 1.61
C TYR A 329 15.17 23.01 1.31
N ILE A 330 15.39 23.78 2.35
CA ILE A 330 16.12 25.04 2.36
C ILE A 330 17.29 24.85 3.32
N ASP A 331 18.50 24.89 2.81
CA ASP A 331 19.72 24.90 3.61
C ASP A 331 19.81 26.23 4.39
N LEU A 332 19.83 26.16 5.71
CA LEU A 332 19.71 27.36 6.54
C LEU A 332 21.03 28.18 6.60
N ALA A 333 22.15 27.57 6.28
CA ALA A 333 23.43 28.27 6.25
C ALA A 333 23.61 29.09 4.95
N THR A 334 23.09 28.55 3.85
CA THR A 334 23.27 29.17 2.51
C THR A 334 22.00 29.82 1.95
N GLY A 335 20.83 29.51 2.49
CA GLY A 335 19.52 29.94 1.97
C GLY A 335 19.15 29.24 0.64
N MET A 336 19.90 28.25 0.19
CA MET A 336 19.67 27.58 -1.09
C MET A 336 18.62 26.46 -0.97
N TRP A 337 17.79 26.37 -2.01
CA TRP A 337 16.84 25.26 -2.17
C TRP A 337 17.59 23.98 -2.56
N ARG A 338 17.27 22.88 -1.87
CA ARG A 338 17.90 21.56 -2.06
C ARG A 338 16.85 20.47 -2.12
N HIS A 339 17.20 19.36 -2.74
CA HIS A 339 16.35 18.15 -2.81
C HIS A 339 14.92 18.43 -3.27
N SER A 340 14.75 19.43 -4.14
CA SER A 340 13.44 19.83 -4.64
C SER A 340 12.84 18.75 -5.54
N ALA A 341 11.54 18.51 -5.42
CA ALA A 341 10.83 17.58 -6.29
C ALA A 341 9.37 17.97 -6.49
N VAL A 342 8.85 17.63 -7.66
CA VAL A 342 7.43 17.58 -7.98
C VAL A 342 7.08 16.16 -8.40
N ASP A 343 5.96 15.67 -7.90
CA ASP A 343 5.36 14.40 -8.31
C ASP A 343 3.88 14.60 -8.64
N VAL A 344 3.48 14.17 -9.84
CA VAL A 344 2.10 14.21 -10.32
C VAL A 344 1.69 12.79 -10.67
N ASP A 345 0.64 12.29 -10.04
CA ASP A 345 0.09 10.95 -10.29
C ASP A 345 -1.40 11.08 -10.63
N LEU A 346 -1.79 10.62 -11.82
CA LEU A 346 -3.16 10.61 -12.30
C LEU A 346 -3.54 9.18 -12.67
N LYS A 347 -4.66 8.70 -12.15
CA LYS A 347 -5.18 7.36 -12.44
C LYS A 347 -6.64 7.46 -12.85
N TRP A 348 -7.00 6.67 -13.82
CA TRP A 348 -8.36 6.55 -14.31
C TRP A 348 -8.71 5.11 -14.61
N PHE A 349 -9.94 4.73 -14.34
CA PHE A 349 -10.51 3.53 -14.90
C PHE A 349 -11.93 3.78 -15.42
N SER A 350 -12.27 3.12 -16.52
CA SER A 350 -13.55 3.28 -17.20
C SER A 350 -14.72 2.73 -16.39
N ASN A 351 -15.93 3.10 -16.79
CA ASN A 351 -17.10 2.31 -16.46
C ASN A 351 -16.93 0.86 -16.97
N LEU A 352 -17.71 -0.05 -16.42
CA LEU A 352 -17.65 -1.45 -16.79
C LEU A 352 -18.46 -1.66 -18.08
N PHE A 353 -17.79 -2.06 -19.14
CA PHE A 353 -18.43 -2.38 -20.41
C PHE A 353 -18.83 -3.85 -20.46
N MET A 354 -20.03 -4.13 -20.96
CA MET A 354 -20.53 -5.49 -21.16
C MET A 354 -20.21 -5.96 -22.56
N PHE A 355 -19.56 -7.12 -22.69
CA PHE A 355 -19.34 -7.78 -23.96
C PHE A 355 -19.79 -9.24 -23.86
N LYS A 356 -20.98 -9.54 -24.39
CA LYS A 356 -21.66 -10.83 -24.21
C LYS A 356 -21.77 -11.18 -22.72
N ARG A 357 -21.16 -12.28 -22.27
CA ARG A 357 -21.10 -12.72 -20.85
C ARG A 357 -19.88 -12.19 -20.11
N SER A 358 -18.98 -11.53 -20.79
CA SER A 358 -17.75 -10.99 -20.23
C SER A 358 -17.88 -9.50 -19.93
N ARG A 359 -16.98 -8.97 -19.15
CA ARG A 359 -16.93 -7.54 -18.80
C ARG A 359 -15.55 -7.00 -19.05
N ILE A 360 -15.49 -5.77 -19.55
CA ILE A 360 -14.23 -5.12 -19.94
C ILE A 360 -14.08 -3.85 -19.13
N ARG A 361 -12.89 -3.59 -18.65
CA ARG A 361 -12.50 -2.35 -18.01
C ARG A 361 -11.16 -1.87 -18.54
N GLN A 362 -11.09 -0.58 -18.84
CA GLN A 362 -9.87 0.10 -19.22
C GLN A 362 -9.30 0.83 -18.04
N PHE A 363 -7.98 0.76 -17.87
CA PHE A 363 -7.19 1.46 -16.85
C PHE A 363 -6.14 2.33 -17.53
N LEU A 364 -5.96 3.55 -17.02
CA LEU A 364 -4.87 4.45 -17.37
C LEU A 364 -4.20 4.95 -16.10
N ALA A 365 -2.88 5.04 -16.13
CA ALA A 365 -2.11 5.69 -15.08
C ALA A 365 -1.04 6.57 -15.73
N PHE A 366 -0.95 7.80 -15.27
CA PHE A 366 0.06 8.77 -15.68
C PHE A 366 0.83 9.20 -14.44
N ASN A 367 2.15 9.15 -14.52
CA ASN A 367 3.04 9.66 -13.47
C ASN A 367 4.09 10.58 -14.11
N TYR A 368 4.31 11.71 -13.47
CA TYR A 368 5.38 12.64 -13.81
C TYR A 368 6.12 13.02 -12.53
N THR A 369 7.43 12.77 -12.52
CA THR A 369 8.30 13.13 -11.41
C THR A 369 9.48 13.94 -11.94
N GLN A 370 9.72 15.08 -11.36
CA GLN A 370 10.88 15.93 -11.67
C GLN A 370 11.59 16.37 -10.40
N GLY A 371 12.90 16.21 -10.37
CA GLY A 371 13.77 16.72 -9.31
C GLY A 371 14.72 17.79 -9.82
N TRP A 372 15.07 18.75 -8.96
CA TRP A 372 16.09 19.74 -9.22
C TRP A 372 16.81 20.13 -7.92
N ASN A 373 18.00 20.73 -8.06
CA ASN A 373 18.88 21.05 -6.94
C ASN A 373 19.14 19.83 -6.03
N ARG A 374 19.39 18.68 -6.68
CA ARG A 374 19.63 17.43 -5.99
C ARG A 374 21.11 17.12 -5.90
N GLY A 375 21.50 16.39 -4.84
CA GLY A 375 22.85 15.88 -4.65
C GLY A 375 23.21 14.73 -5.58
N THR A 376 24.31 14.07 -5.30
CA THR A 376 24.75 12.84 -5.98
C THR A 376 24.54 11.63 -5.07
N GLY A 377 24.31 10.48 -5.68
CA GLY A 377 24.06 9.21 -4.97
C GLY A 377 22.78 8.53 -5.41
N SER A 378 22.60 7.32 -4.94
CA SER A 378 21.55 6.41 -5.41
C SER A 378 20.13 6.88 -5.12
N ASP A 379 19.93 7.70 -4.09
CA ASP A 379 18.62 8.18 -3.66
C ASP A 379 18.28 9.57 -4.24
N GLU A 380 19.21 10.18 -4.96
CA GLU A 380 19.05 11.46 -5.64
C GLU A 380 18.66 11.32 -7.12
N ILE A 381 18.49 10.09 -7.58
CA ILE A 381 18.09 9.75 -8.94
C ILE A 381 16.85 8.85 -8.94
N ILE A 382 15.99 9.05 -9.92
CA ILE A 382 14.81 8.21 -10.15
C ILE A 382 15.17 7.06 -11.09
N ARG A 383 14.45 5.96 -10.94
CA ARG A 383 14.59 4.79 -11.82
C ARG A 383 13.29 4.54 -12.58
N MET A 384 13.40 4.08 -13.79
CA MET A 384 12.27 3.53 -14.53
C MET A 384 12.18 2.03 -14.24
N THR A 385 11.62 1.69 -13.09
CA THR A 385 11.48 0.29 -12.66
C THR A 385 10.03 -0.13 -12.53
N ARG A 386 9.85 -1.40 -12.44
CA ARG A 386 8.72 -2.32 -12.44
C ARG A 386 7.37 -1.83 -11.89
N ILE A 387 7.30 -1.19 -10.74
CA ILE A 387 6.02 -0.90 -10.06
C ILE A 387 5.43 0.41 -10.58
N ASN A 388 6.25 1.45 -10.65
CA ASN A 388 5.86 2.78 -11.13
C ASN A 388 6.52 3.11 -12.48
N GLY A 389 6.83 2.10 -13.28
CA GLY A 389 7.53 2.22 -14.54
C GLY A 389 6.92 1.37 -15.65
N LEU A 390 7.76 0.92 -16.57
CA LEU A 390 7.38 0.02 -17.66
C LEU A 390 7.43 -1.43 -17.20
N GLN A 391 6.33 -2.17 -17.37
CA GLN A 391 6.16 -3.50 -16.77
C GLN A 391 7.17 -4.55 -17.23
N ALA A 392 7.59 -4.50 -18.48
CA ALA A 392 8.51 -5.49 -19.04
C ALA A 392 9.97 -5.01 -19.09
N LEU A 393 10.26 -3.77 -18.67
CA LEU A 393 11.61 -3.24 -18.66
C LEU A 393 12.40 -3.81 -17.48
N LYS A 394 13.54 -4.44 -17.79
CA LYS A 394 14.48 -4.98 -16.80
C LYS A 394 15.74 -4.11 -16.66
N GLU A 395 16.07 -3.36 -17.71
CA GLU A 395 17.21 -2.48 -17.75
C GLU A 395 17.13 -1.39 -16.67
N HIS A 396 18.29 -1.09 -16.06
CA HIS A 396 18.42 -0.04 -15.05
C HIS A 396 18.57 1.33 -15.69
N VAL A 397 17.45 1.97 -16.01
CA VAL A 397 17.44 3.32 -16.57
C VAL A 397 17.19 4.34 -15.47
N THR A 398 17.98 5.40 -15.45
CA THR A 398 17.98 6.41 -14.38
C THR A 398 17.89 7.83 -14.92
N GLY A 399 17.46 8.75 -14.07
CA GLY A 399 17.38 10.18 -14.39
C GLY A 399 16.96 11.01 -13.18
N THR A 400 16.83 12.31 -13.40
CA THR A 400 16.20 13.23 -12.45
C THR A 400 14.77 13.61 -12.86
N ASN A 401 14.38 13.27 -14.10
CA ASN A 401 13.05 13.52 -14.65
C ASN A 401 12.50 12.25 -15.28
N ARG A 402 11.24 11.94 -14.99
CA ARG A 402 10.55 10.77 -15.51
C ARG A 402 9.09 11.09 -15.81
N MET A 403 8.61 10.65 -16.96
CA MET A 403 7.19 10.68 -17.33
C MET A 403 6.77 9.29 -17.82
N ILE A 404 5.68 8.77 -17.29
CA ILE A 404 5.19 7.44 -17.61
C ILE A 404 3.69 7.51 -17.89
N LEU A 405 3.26 6.85 -18.98
CA LEU A 405 1.87 6.57 -19.28
C LEU A 405 1.70 5.06 -19.38
N ASN A 406 0.88 4.51 -18.52
CA ASN A 406 0.52 3.10 -18.51
C ASN A 406 -0.93 2.92 -18.95
N THR A 407 -1.19 1.97 -19.82
CA THR A 407 -2.54 1.58 -20.20
C THR A 407 -2.71 0.08 -20.08
N GLU A 408 -3.87 -0.33 -19.57
CA GLU A 408 -4.19 -1.75 -19.38
C GLU A 408 -5.67 -1.98 -19.62
N THR A 409 -5.99 -2.95 -20.48
CA THR A 409 -7.35 -3.42 -20.74
C THR A 409 -7.54 -4.77 -20.08
N VAL A 410 -8.51 -4.88 -19.17
CA VAL A 410 -8.82 -6.12 -18.46
C VAL A 410 -10.16 -6.68 -18.96
N PHE A 411 -10.11 -7.95 -19.33
CA PHE A 411 -11.25 -8.73 -19.80
C PHE A 411 -11.62 -9.78 -18.75
N PHE A 412 -12.66 -9.52 -17.98
CA PHE A 412 -13.18 -10.43 -16.97
C PHE A 412 -14.02 -11.51 -17.63
N THR A 413 -13.53 -12.74 -17.60
CA THR A 413 -14.24 -13.88 -18.20
C THR A 413 -15.37 -14.38 -17.27
N PRO A 414 -16.40 -15.04 -17.79
CA PRO A 414 -17.42 -15.71 -16.98
C PRO A 414 -16.91 -17.04 -16.37
N TYR A 415 -15.70 -17.47 -16.70
CA TYR A 415 -15.12 -18.75 -16.29
C TYR A 415 -14.73 -18.73 -14.82
N GLN A 416 -15.17 -19.76 -14.07
CA GLN A 416 -14.89 -19.91 -12.66
C GLN A 416 -14.57 -21.38 -12.27
N PRO A 417 -13.50 -21.98 -12.81
CA PRO A 417 -13.14 -23.34 -12.46
C PRO A 417 -12.71 -23.43 -10.99
N LEU A 418 -13.26 -24.39 -10.24
CA LEU A 418 -12.95 -24.64 -8.83
C LEU A 418 -13.03 -23.37 -7.92
N GLY A 419 -13.91 -22.42 -8.25
CA GLY A 419 -14.02 -21.17 -7.51
C GLY A 419 -13.00 -20.09 -7.89
N PHE A 420 -12.04 -20.39 -8.78
CA PHE A 420 -11.07 -19.44 -9.28
C PHE A 420 -11.64 -18.66 -10.47
N ARG A 421 -11.70 -17.36 -10.35
CA ARG A 421 -12.08 -16.44 -11.42
C ARG A 421 -10.86 -16.06 -12.24
N ILE A 422 -11.06 -15.98 -13.57
CA ILE A 422 -9.99 -15.71 -14.53
C ILE A 422 -10.28 -14.40 -15.24
N ALA A 423 -9.29 -13.53 -15.36
CA ALA A 423 -9.30 -12.38 -16.24
C ALA A 423 -8.06 -12.39 -17.13
N LEU A 424 -8.27 -11.98 -18.38
CA LEU A 424 -7.19 -11.73 -19.33
C LEU A 424 -6.90 -10.23 -19.35
N PHE A 425 -5.67 -9.85 -19.60
CA PHE A 425 -5.33 -8.43 -19.76
C PHE A 425 -4.25 -8.22 -20.81
N GLY A 426 -4.34 -7.08 -21.48
CA GLY A 426 -3.28 -6.55 -22.33
C GLY A 426 -2.81 -5.21 -21.79
N PHE A 427 -1.53 -4.88 -21.93
CA PHE A 427 -0.96 -3.63 -21.48
C PHE A 427 -0.03 -3.00 -22.50
N ALA A 428 0.07 -1.69 -22.46
CA ALA A 428 1.08 -0.89 -23.15
C ALA A 428 1.56 0.23 -22.22
N ASP A 429 2.87 0.38 -22.12
CA ASP A 429 3.51 1.39 -21.28
C ASP A 429 4.44 2.25 -22.13
N PHE A 430 4.44 3.54 -21.86
CA PHE A 430 5.27 4.54 -22.53
C PHE A 430 5.98 5.37 -21.46
N GLY A 431 7.28 5.57 -21.61
CA GLY A 431 8.07 6.28 -20.61
C GLY A 431 9.17 7.13 -21.23
N LEU A 432 9.40 8.29 -20.63
CA LEU A 432 10.55 9.16 -20.84
C LEU A 432 11.31 9.29 -19.53
N ILE A 433 12.63 9.15 -19.58
CA ILE A 433 13.48 9.32 -18.41
C ILE A 433 14.86 9.84 -18.81
N GLY A 434 15.42 10.69 -17.98
CA GLY A 434 16.79 11.21 -18.16
C GLY A 434 17.08 12.39 -17.25
N TYR A 435 18.14 13.10 -17.57
CA TYR A 435 18.68 14.19 -16.77
C TYR A 435 18.38 15.58 -17.35
N SER A 436 17.84 15.67 -18.58
CA SER A 436 17.47 16.94 -19.17
C SER A 436 16.25 17.55 -18.47
N PRO A 437 16.25 18.85 -18.11
CA PRO A 437 15.07 19.53 -17.59
C PRO A 437 13.86 19.48 -18.55
N ASN A 438 14.10 19.46 -19.85
CA ASN A 438 13.05 19.20 -20.85
C ASN A 438 12.84 17.71 -21.01
N ILE A 439 11.73 17.21 -20.49
CA ILE A 439 11.40 15.78 -20.48
C ILE A 439 11.40 15.14 -21.87
N PHE A 440 11.02 15.87 -22.93
CA PHE A 440 10.95 15.38 -24.31
C PHE A 440 12.34 15.22 -24.98
N LYS A 441 13.42 15.70 -24.34
CA LYS A 441 14.81 15.47 -24.78
C LYS A 441 15.42 14.22 -24.15
N ASN A 442 14.73 13.59 -23.23
CA ASN A 442 15.18 12.41 -22.52
C ASN A 442 14.90 11.12 -23.34
N ASP A 443 15.44 10.01 -22.89
CA ASP A 443 15.32 8.74 -23.60
C ASP A 443 13.90 8.18 -23.47
N PHE A 444 13.39 7.70 -24.59
CA PHE A 444 12.06 7.09 -24.69
C PHE A 444 12.16 5.58 -24.64
N PHE A 445 11.30 4.99 -23.82
CA PHE A 445 11.11 3.55 -23.68
C PHE A 445 9.64 3.19 -23.78
N THR A 446 9.37 1.99 -24.25
CA THR A 446 7.99 1.45 -24.31
C THR A 446 8.00 -0.02 -23.95
N SER A 447 6.89 -0.53 -23.43
CA SER A 447 6.70 -1.95 -23.22
C SER A 447 5.27 -2.37 -23.54
N PHE A 448 5.12 -3.59 -24.06
CA PHE A 448 3.86 -4.18 -24.45
C PHE A 448 3.78 -5.62 -23.94
N GLY A 449 2.58 -6.06 -23.66
CA GLY A 449 2.40 -7.43 -23.27
C GLY A 449 0.95 -7.78 -22.95
N PHE A 450 0.79 -9.02 -22.52
CA PHE A 450 -0.49 -9.55 -22.10
C PHE A 450 -0.30 -10.54 -20.96
N GLY A 451 -1.39 -10.92 -20.30
CA GLY A 451 -1.30 -11.88 -19.22
C GLY A 451 -2.65 -12.37 -18.74
N VAL A 452 -2.58 -13.17 -17.71
CA VAL A 452 -3.73 -13.79 -17.04
C VAL A 452 -3.68 -13.44 -15.54
N ARG A 453 -4.85 -13.07 -15.02
CA ARG A 453 -5.08 -12.92 -13.58
C ARG A 453 -6.01 -14.00 -13.09
N ILE A 454 -5.64 -14.62 -11.97
CA ILE A 454 -6.38 -15.70 -11.33
C ILE A 454 -6.59 -15.32 -9.88
N LYS A 455 -7.83 -15.37 -9.41
CA LYS A 455 -8.18 -15.06 -8.02
C LYS A 455 -9.32 -15.94 -7.53
N ASN A 456 -9.18 -16.46 -6.33
CA ASN A 456 -10.30 -17.00 -5.59
C ASN A 456 -10.64 -16.02 -4.44
N GLU A 457 -11.84 -15.45 -4.48
CA GLU A 457 -12.29 -14.42 -3.55
C GLU A 457 -12.49 -14.91 -2.10
N ARG A 458 -12.51 -16.23 -1.91
CA ARG A 458 -12.65 -16.88 -0.60
C ARG A 458 -11.30 -17.14 0.08
N LEU A 459 -10.21 -16.97 -0.66
CA LEU A 459 -8.84 -17.19 -0.18
C LEU A 459 -8.14 -15.85 0.08
N ILE A 460 -7.32 -15.82 1.11
CA ILE A 460 -6.64 -14.60 1.54
C ILE A 460 -5.53 -14.16 0.59
N PHE A 461 -4.98 -15.09 -0.20
CA PHE A 461 -3.89 -14.74 -1.09
C PHE A 461 -4.33 -13.80 -2.21
N ASN A 462 -3.41 -12.92 -2.54
CA ASN A 462 -3.59 -11.93 -3.57
C ASN A 462 -3.85 -12.55 -4.94
N THR A 463 -4.33 -11.74 -5.88
CA THR A 463 -4.47 -12.13 -7.28
C THR A 463 -3.14 -12.64 -7.82
N ILE A 464 -3.09 -13.89 -8.30
CA ILE A 464 -1.94 -14.40 -9.05
C ILE A 464 -2.01 -13.84 -10.46
N GLN A 465 -0.94 -13.17 -10.87
CA GLN A 465 -0.82 -12.60 -12.21
C GLN A 465 0.38 -13.21 -12.92
N ILE A 466 0.15 -13.79 -14.09
CA ILE A 466 1.19 -14.27 -15.01
C ILE A 466 1.18 -13.33 -16.19
N ARG A 467 2.34 -12.76 -16.52
CA ARG A 467 2.49 -11.76 -17.55
C ARG A 467 3.61 -12.12 -18.50
N LEU A 468 3.38 -11.89 -19.79
CA LEU A 468 4.35 -11.92 -20.87
C LEU A 468 4.53 -10.51 -21.42
N GLY A 469 5.77 -10.06 -21.65
CA GLY A 469 6.01 -8.73 -22.15
C GLY A 469 7.39 -8.51 -22.76
N LEU A 470 7.46 -7.48 -23.58
CA LEU A 470 8.67 -7.02 -24.26
C LEU A 470 8.85 -5.51 -24.02
N ALA A 471 10.06 -5.06 -23.91
CA ALA A 471 10.41 -3.65 -23.77
C ALA A 471 11.32 -3.19 -24.93
N PHE A 472 11.15 -1.95 -25.35
CA PHE A 472 11.89 -1.33 -26.43
C PHE A 472 12.39 0.04 -26.00
N GLY A 473 13.60 0.38 -26.40
CA GLY A 473 14.19 1.69 -26.28
C GLY A 473 14.59 2.26 -27.64
N LYS A 474 15.29 3.38 -27.64
CA LYS A 474 15.69 4.11 -28.87
C LYS A 474 16.46 3.24 -29.89
N ARG A 475 17.19 2.21 -29.44
CA ARG A 475 18.01 1.31 -30.28
C ARG A 475 17.33 -0.03 -30.56
N GLY A 476 16.05 -0.19 -30.29
CA GLY A 476 15.30 -1.43 -30.48
C GLY A 476 14.99 -2.16 -29.19
N LEU A 477 14.97 -3.50 -29.23
CA LEU A 477 14.69 -4.34 -28.07
C LEU A 477 15.75 -4.12 -26.98
N VAL A 478 15.28 -3.85 -25.75
CA VAL A 478 16.13 -3.70 -24.57
C VAL A 478 15.96 -4.89 -23.61
N GLU A 479 16.76 -4.95 -22.55
CA GLU A 479 16.68 -6.03 -21.58
C GLU A 479 15.26 -6.12 -21.00
N SER A 480 14.58 -7.21 -21.34
CA SER A 480 13.15 -7.41 -21.06
C SER A 480 12.92 -8.52 -20.04
N GLU A 481 11.95 -8.30 -19.15
CA GLU A 481 11.42 -9.37 -18.30
C GLU A 481 10.30 -10.08 -19.07
N TYR A 482 10.66 -11.07 -19.89
CA TYR A 482 9.74 -11.76 -20.79
C TYR A 482 8.56 -12.44 -20.06
N VAL A 483 8.83 -13.04 -18.92
CA VAL A 483 7.82 -13.72 -18.10
C VAL A 483 7.90 -13.27 -16.66
N ARG A 484 6.76 -12.89 -16.09
CA ARG A 484 6.69 -12.53 -14.67
C ARG A 484 5.45 -13.13 -14.02
N VAL A 485 5.66 -13.73 -12.84
CA VAL A 485 4.61 -14.08 -11.91
C VAL A 485 4.62 -13.06 -10.76
N SER A 486 3.48 -12.47 -10.46
CA SER A 486 3.36 -11.47 -9.39
C SER A 486 1.97 -11.53 -8.75
N ASN A 487 1.87 -10.99 -7.55
CA ASN A 487 0.61 -10.79 -6.84
C ASN A 487 0.18 -9.32 -6.80
N GLN A 488 0.90 -8.43 -7.48
CA GLN A 488 0.69 -6.98 -7.41
C GLN A 488 -0.28 -6.50 -8.49
N THR A 489 -1.25 -5.71 -8.09
CA THR A 489 -2.10 -4.90 -8.98
C THR A 489 -1.52 -3.49 -9.08
N ARG A 490 -1.65 -2.88 -10.28
CA ARG A 490 -1.03 -1.59 -10.62
C ARG A 490 -1.68 -0.37 -9.99
N ILE A 491 -2.99 -0.43 -9.81
CA ILE A 491 -3.75 0.71 -9.32
C ILE A 491 -3.97 0.54 -7.84
N GLU A 492 -3.20 1.25 -7.06
CA GLU A 492 -3.45 1.42 -5.64
C GLU A 492 -4.46 2.54 -5.42
N GLN A 493 -5.37 2.31 -4.49
CA GLN A 493 -6.39 3.27 -4.12
C GLN A 493 -5.80 4.35 -3.19
N TYR A 494 -6.05 5.63 -3.52
CA TYR A 494 -5.76 6.69 -2.57
C TYR A 494 -6.70 6.63 -1.37
N ARG A 495 -6.12 6.94 -0.21
CA ARG A 495 -6.86 7.26 1.01
C ARG A 495 -6.78 8.77 1.22
N TYR A 496 -7.92 9.39 1.45
CA TYR A 496 -7.98 10.85 1.66
C TYR A 496 -7.86 11.22 3.14
N ARG A 497 -7.87 10.24 4.03
CA ARG A 497 -7.58 10.47 5.45
C ARG A 497 -6.15 10.96 5.61
N PRO A 498 -5.91 11.89 6.56
CA PRO A 498 -4.56 12.29 6.90
C PRO A 498 -3.75 11.08 7.41
N THR A 499 -2.46 11.19 7.25
CA THR A 499 -1.45 10.30 7.81
C THR A 499 -0.39 11.17 8.46
N ARG A 500 0.59 10.58 9.12
CA ARG A 500 1.78 11.30 9.57
C ARG A 500 2.33 12.19 8.45
N PRO A 501 2.85 13.40 8.76
CA PRO A 501 3.41 14.29 7.76
C PRO A 501 4.64 13.64 7.11
N GLU A 502 4.73 13.74 5.78
CA GLU A 502 5.79 13.13 4.99
C GLU A 502 6.43 14.15 4.05
N ILE A 503 7.70 13.96 3.76
CA ILE A 503 8.42 14.69 2.72
C ILE A 503 8.02 14.18 1.35
N VAL A 504 8.21 15.00 0.31
CA VAL A 504 7.95 14.57 -1.07
C VAL A 504 8.82 13.36 -1.44
N GLY A 505 8.17 12.32 -1.94
CA GLY A 505 8.88 11.13 -2.43
C GLY A 505 9.58 11.40 -3.75
N PHE A 506 10.82 10.92 -3.88
CA PHE A 506 11.59 10.99 -5.12
C PHE A 506 12.11 9.58 -5.46
N LYS A 507 11.27 8.79 -6.17
CA LYS A 507 11.53 7.35 -6.42
C LYS A 507 11.13 6.93 -7.83
#